data_1e59d9537eb03c208b2d038acc993a3b
#
_entry.id   1e59d9537eb03c208b2d038acc993a3b
#
_cell.length_a   1.000
_cell.length_b   1.000
_cell.length_c   1.000
_cell.angle_alpha   90.00
_cell.angle_beta   90.00
_cell.angle_gamma   90.00
#
_symmetry.space_group_name_H-M   'P 1'
#
loop_
_entity.id
_entity.type
_entity.pdbx_description
1 polymer ?
#
loop_
_entity_poly.entity_id
_entity_poly.type
_entity_poly.pdbx_seq_one_letter_code
_entity_poly.pdbx_strand_id
1 'polypeptide(L)'
;MSLLIRAVIDSHALRHNLSVIRSRANGARIIAVVKANAYGHGLAGTALALGEADALAVARLEEALALRAAGIGARIVLLEGVFSPAELDEAMYERLDLVVHDVTQIEFLERSPEAARLPLWLKIDTGMNRLGFAPREFASALARIRSLNPAPHELRLMTHLACANEREDEVTRAQLERFRAATRGLGYEVSIANSAAIFGAVATGCHWVRPGLALYGASPFDDCSAASLGLRPVMTLMSSVIAVRRVTRGERVGYGGHWSAPRDAVVAIVAAGYGDGVHRSLAKGAEVLVNGARAPLVGRVSMDMLAVDVSALPGVRVGTPVVLWGEGLPVEEAAQHAGTIAYELLCSVSPRVPLEPRW
;
A
#
# COMPACT_ATOMS: atom_id res chain seq x y z
N MET A 1 -15.29 -15.80 23.05
CA MET A 1 -15.29 -15.07 21.75
C MET A 1 -14.70 -16.00 20.70
N SER A 2 -15.43 -16.32 19.65
CA SER A 2 -14.94 -17.15 18.56
C SER A 2 -14.07 -16.27 17.66
N LEU A 3 -12.76 -16.24 17.91
CA LEU A 3 -11.80 -15.48 17.11
C LEU A 3 -11.24 -16.40 16.04
N LEU A 4 -12.00 -16.60 14.96
CA LEU A 4 -11.49 -17.39 13.86
C LEU A 4 -10.38 -16.61 13.17
N ILE A 5 -10.67 -15.63 12.34
CA ILE A 5 -9.66 -14.83 11.68
C ILE A 5 -9.84 -13.33 11.99
N ARG A 6 -8.75 -12.58 12.10
CA ARG A 6 -8.75 -11.12 12.27
C ARG A 6 -7.45 -10.50 11.78
N ALA A 7 -7.49 -9.23 11.43
CA ALA A 7 -6.32 -8.42 11.17
C ALA A 7 -6.11 -7.42 12.31
N VAL A 8 -5.06 -7.60 13.08
CA VAL A 8 -4.66 -6.65 14.13
C VAL A 8 -3.88 -5.51 13.49
N ILE A 9 -4.34 -4.27 13.69
CA ILE A 9 -3.74 -3.07 13.11
C ILE A 9 -3.05 -2.26 14.23
N ASP A 10 -1.73 -2.22 14.19
CA ASP A 10 -0.91 -1.54 15.19
C ASP A 10 -0.66 -0.07 14.81
N SER A 11 -1.37 0.84 15.47
CA SER A 11 -1.24 2.28 15.28
C SER A 11 0.10 2.85 15.78
N HIS A 12 0.73 2.20 16.75
CA HIS A 12 2.07 2.59 17.20
C HIS A 12 3.13 2.26 16.15
N ALA A 13 3.02 1.09 15.49
CA ALA A 13 3.89 0.72 14.37
C ALA A 13 3.73 1.72 13.21
N LEU A 14 2.50 2.13 12.91
CA LEU A 14 2.21 3.11 11.85
C LEU A 14 2.87 4.48 12.14
N ARG A 15 2.72 5.01 13.36
CA ARG A 15 3.38 6.25 13.78
C ARG A 15 4.91 6.12 13.80
N HIS A 16 5.42 5.00 14.26
CA HIS A 16 6.86 4.71 14.21
C HIS A 16 7.38 4.74 12.77
N ASN A 17 6.70 4.07 11.84
CA ASN A 17 7.10 4.05 10.43
C ASN A 17 7.07 5.44 9.80
N LEU A 18 6.05 6.26 10.13
CA LEU A 18 6.00 7.66 9.70
C LEU A 18 7.22 8.45 10.21
N SER A 19 7.62 8.25 11.47
CA SER A 19 8.81 8.87 12.04
C SER A 19 10.11 8.44 11.33
N VAL A 20 10.26 7.14 11.03
CA VAL A 20 11.40 6.61 10.24
C VAL A 20 11.43 7.23 8.85
N ILE A 21 10.29 7.31 8.17
CA ILE A 21 10.17 7.94 6.86
C ILE A 21 10.53 9.42 6.93
N ARG A 22 10.05 10.14 7.95
CA ARG A 22 10.35 11.56 8.16
C ARG A 22 11.86 11.81 8.31
N SER A 23 12.57 10.94 9.04
CA SER A 23 14.04 11.05 9.17
C SER A 23 14.79 10.84 7.85
N ARG A 24 14.19 10.11 6.89
CA ARG A 24 14.76 9.82 5.57
C ARG A 24 14.33 10.84 4.50
N ALA A 25 13.28 11.62 4.77
CA ALA A 25 12.71 12.56 3.82
C ALA A 25 13.55 13.86 3.63
N ASN A 26 14.65 14.02 4.36
CA ASN A 26 15.58 15.17 4.25
C ASN A 26 14.86 16.53 4.29
N GLY A 27 13.90 16.71 5.20
CA GLY A 27 13.12 17.94 5.35
C GLY A 27 11.95 18.09 4.38
N ALA A 28 11.73 17.14 3.46
CA ALA A 28 10.55 17.17 2.61
C ALA A 28 9.27 16.88 3.41
N ARG A 29 8.17 17.50 3.00
CA ARG A 29 6.83 17.23 3.54
C ARG A 29 6.33 15.85 3.08
N ILE A 30 5.53 15.21 3.90
CA ILE A 30 5.05 13.84 3.69
C ILE A 30 3.59 13.86 3.27
N ILE A 31 3.30 13.32 2.10
CA ILE A 31 1.97 12.94 1.66
C ILE A 31 1.80 11.45 1.96
N ALA A 32 1.13 11.10 3.04
CA ALA A 32 0.87 9.71 3.41
C ALA A 32 -0.17 9.10 2.48
N VAL A 33 0.20 8.03 1.73
CA VAL A 33 -0.71 7.41 0.76
C VAL A 33 -1.58 6.37 1.44
N VAL A 34 -2.89 6.66 1.52
CA VAL A 34 -3.90 5.86 2.24
C VAL A 34 -4.99 5.29 1.31
N LYS A 35 -4.78 5.27 0.00
CA LYS A 35 -5.71 4.68 -0.98
C LYS A 35 -5.93 3.17 -0.76
N ALA A 36 -6.94 2.61 -1.41
CA ALA A 36 -7.31 1.19 -1.32
C ALA A 36 -7.57 0.77 0.14
N ASN A 37 -8.45 1.52 0.83
CA ASN A 37 -8.76 1.32 2.25
C ASN A 37 -7.50 1.32 3.13
N ALA A 38 -6.57 2.28 2.87
CA ALA A 38 -5.26 2.35 3.52
C ALA A 38 -4.47 1.03 3.35
N TYR A 39 -4.36 0.55 2.10
CA TYR A 39 -3.73 -0.75 1.80
C TYR A 39 -4.32 -1.90 2.63
N GLY A 40 -5.65 -1.91 2.81
CA GLY A 40 -6.36 -2.92 3.58
C GLY A 40 -6.36 -2.72 5.09
N HIS A 41 -5.74 -1.65 5.63
CA HIS A 41 -5.60 -1.42 7.07
C HIS A 41 -6.77 -0.66 7.73
N GLY A 42 -7.77 -0.25 6.92
CA GLY A 42 -8.88 0.57 7.40
C GLY A 42 -8.61 2.07 7.28
N LEU A 43 -9.31 2.72 6.35
CA LEU A 43 -9.03 4.07 5.88
C LEU A 43 -9.06 5.11 7.03
N ALA A 44 -10.17 5.20 7.76
CA ALA A 44 -10.37 6.23 8.77
C ALA A 44 -9.41 6.08 9.97
N GLY A 45 -9.25 4.86 10.51
CA GLY A 45 -8.35 4.58 11.63
C GLY A 45 -6.90 4.87 11.29
N THR A 46 -6.47 4.49 10.08
CA THR A 46 -5.13 4.77 9.57
C THR A 46 -4.89 6.27 9.40
N ALA A 47 -5.85 6.99 8.81
CA ALA A 47 -5.74 8.43 8.61
C ALA A 47 -5.62 9.19 9.94
N LEU A 48 -6.39 8.79 10.96
CA LEU A 48 -6.29 9.34 12.32
C LEU A 48 -4.91 9.08 12.93
N ALA A 49 -4.38 7.87 12.80
CA ALA A 49 -3.06 7.52 13.33
C ALA A 49 -1.91 8.25 12.63
N LEU A 50 -2.10 8.67 11.37
CA LEU A 50 -1.15 9.44 10.56
C LEU A 50 -1.37 10.96 10.64
N GLY A 51 -2.04 11.47 11.67
CA GLY A 51 -2.35 12.90 11.83
C GLY A 51 -1.14 13.85 11.82
N GLU A 52 0.08 13.34 11.99
CA GLU A 52 1.33 14.12 11.89
C GLU A 52 1.86 14.19 10.43
N ALA A 53 1.25 13.52 9.46
CA ALA A 53 1.61 13.68 8.05
C ALA A 53 1.15 15.06 7.54
N ASP A 54 1.90 15.63 6.60
CA ASP A 54 1.62 16.98 6.07
C ASP A 54 0.42 16.97 5.11
N ALA A 55 0.10 15.82 4.53
CA ALA A 55 -1.09 15.55 3.74
C ALA A 55 -1.37 14.04 3.68
N LEU A 56 -2.60 13.69 3.33
CA LEU A 56 -3.00 12.35 2.93
C LEU A 56 -3.16 12.29 1.42
N ALA A 57 -3.05 11.10 0.83
CA ALA A 57 -3.37 10.91 -0.58
C ALA A 57 -4.20 9.66 -0.79
N VAL A 58 -5.24 9.82 -1.61
CA VAL A 58 -6.14 8.75 -2.05
C VAL A 58 -6.17 8.68 -3.58
N ALA A 59 -6.70 7.59 -4.13
CA ALA A 59 -6.83 7.44 -5.57
C ALA A 59 -8.11 8.08 -6.07
N ARG A 60 -9.24 7.81 -5.41
CA ARG A 60 -10.60 8.11 -5.85
C ARG A 60 -11.30 9.09 -4.93
N LEU A 61 -12.29 9.79 -5.51
CA LEU A 61 -13.10 10.79 -4.79
C LEU A 61 -13.82 10.16 -3.59
N GLU A 62 -14.40 8.96 -3.75
CA GLU A 62 -15.15 8.28 -2.69
C GLU A 62 -14.28 8.02 -1.44
N GLU A 63 -12.99 7.75 -1.61
CA GLU A 63 -12.06 7.59 -0.49
C GLU A 63 -11.83 8.93 0.24
N ALA A 64 -11.74 10.04 -0.51
CA ALA A 64 -11.63 11.38 0.07
C ALA A 64 -12.91 11.77 0.84
N LEU A 65 -14.08 11.49 0.27
CA LEU A 65 -15.37 11.72 0.92
C LEU A 65 -15.51 10.89 2.20
N ALA A 66 -15.08 9.63 2.17
CA ALA A 66 -15.08 8.78 3.37
C ALA A 66 -14.17 9.34 4.48
N LEU A 67 -13.01 9.91 4.12
CA LEU A 67 -12.13 10.59 5.08
C LEU A 67 -12.80 11.85 5.67
N ARG A 68 -13.44 12.68 4.84
CA ARG A 68 -14.17 13.86 5.30
C ARG A 68 -15.33 13.48 6.21
N ALA A 69 -16.11 12.45 5.85
CA ALA A 69 -17.19 11.93 6.67
C ALA A 69 -16.69 11.38 8.02
N ALA A 70 -15.45 10.88 8.08
CA ALA A 70 -14.79 10.47 9.32
C ALA A 70 -14.20 11.65 10.13
N GLY A 71 -14.42 12.90 9.73
CA GLY A 71 -13.96 14.11 10.42
C GLY A 71 -12.48 14.46 10.16
N ILE A 72 -11.85 13.88 9.14
CA ILE A 72 -10.45 14.18 8.80
C ILE A 72 -10.38 15.54 8.09
N GLY A 73 -9.88 16.56 8.79
CA GLY A 73 -9.68 17.91 8.25
C GLY A 73 -8.34 18.14 7.54
N ALA A 74 -7.45 17.15 7.53
CA ALA A 74 -6.14 17.26 6.91
C ALA A 74 -6.25 17.53 5.38
N ARG A 75 -5.16 18.06 4.78
CA ARG A 75 -5.02 18.17 3.33
C ARG A 75 -5.12 16.77 2.70
N ILE A 76 -5.92 16.63 1.64
CA ILE A 76 -6.11 15.38 0.90
C ILE A 76 -5.78 15.61 -0.56
N VAL A 77 -4.85 14.83 -1.10
CA VAL A 77 -4.45 14.85 -2.52
C VAL A 77 -5.16 13.73 -3.26
N LEU A 78 -5.95 14.09 -4.27
CA LEU A 78 -6.63 13.16 -5.17
C LEU A 78 -5.69 12.78 -6.32
N LEU A 79 -5.05 11.60 -6.23
CA LEU A 79 -3.94 11.19 -7.09
C LEU A 79 -4.32 10.94 -8.57
N GLU A 80 -5.58 10.62 -8.81
CA GLU A 80 -6.12 10.39 -10.16
C GLU A 80 -6.92 11.60 -10.66
N GLY A 81 -7.05 12.65 -9.81
CA GLY A 81 -7.85 13.83 -10.15
C GLY A 81 -9.33 13.53 -10.25
N VAL A 82 -10.05 14.27 -11.09
CA VAL A 82 -11.50 14.16 -11.30
C VAL A 82 -11.81 13.75 -12.73
N PHE A 83 -12.90 13.01 -12.92
CA PHE A 83 -13.31 12.45 -14.22
C PHE A 83 -14.61 13.04 -14.76
N SER A 84 -15.23 13.97 -14.02
CA SER A 84 -16.43 14.68 -14.45
C SER A 84 -16.51 16.08 -13.81
N PRO A 85 -17.29 17.00 -14.39
CA PRO A 85 -17.60 18.28 -13.76
C PRO A 85 -18.24 18.13 -12.36
N ALA A 86 -19.09 17.14 -12.16
CA ALA A 86 -19.72 16.89 -10.86
C ALA A 86 -18.71 16.48 -9.79
N GLU A 87 -17.71 15.64 -10.15
CA GLU A 87 -16.60 15.32 -9.24
C GLU A 87 -15.73 16.55 -8.94
N LEU A 88 -15.57 17.46 -9.91
CA LEU A 88 -14.85 18.72 -9.68
C LEU A 88 -15.59 19.61 -8.68
N ASP A 89 -16.93 19.73 -8.79
CA ASP A 89 -17.74 20.48 -7.85
C ASP A 89 -17.62 19.91 -6.43
N GLU A 90 -17.66 18.59 -6.30
CA GLU A 90 -17.48 17.90 -5.01
C GLU A 90 -16.06 18.09 -4.46
N ALA A 91 -15.03 18.00 -5.30
CA ALA A 91 -13.66 18.26 -4.90
C ALA A 91 -13.43 19.69 -4.42
N MET A 92 -14.13 20.66 -5.01
CA MET A 92 -14.16 22.06 -4.54
C MET A 92 -14.81 22.18 -3.17
N TYR A 93 -15.99 21.57 -3.00
CA TYR A 93 -16.71 21.60 -1.73
C TYR A 93 -15.86 21.02 -0.59
N GLU A 94 -15.21 19.90 -0.83
CA GLU A 94 -14.37 19.17 0.13
C GLU A 94 -12.92 19.72 0.22
N ARG A 95 -12.57 20.74 -0.56
CA ARG A 95 -11.26 21.39 -0.58
C ARG A 95 -10.11 20.41 -0.78
N LEU A 96 -10.20 19.60 -1.85
CA LEU A 96 -9.19 18.60 -2.19
C LEU A 96 -8.09 19.22 -3.04
N ASP A 97 -6.85 18.75 -2.88
CA ASP A 97 -5.78 19.00 -3.84
C ASP A 97 -5.98 18.09 -5.06
N LEU A 98 -5.89 18.64 -6.27
CA LEU A 98 -6.12 17.87 -7.49
C LEU A 98 -4.83 17.58 -8.25
N VAL A 99 -4.60 16.31 -8.58
CA VAL A 99 -3.60 15.92 -9.57
C VAL A 99 -4.21 16.06 -10.96
N VAL A 100 -3.60 16.88 -11.82
CA VAL A 100 -3.99 17.09 -13.22
C VAL A 100 -3.00 16.33 -14.10
N HIS A 101 -3.51 15.39 -14.87
CA HIS A 101 -2.70 14.47 -15.67
C HIS A 101 -3.20 14.26 -17.09
N ASP A 102 -4.34 14.85 -17.42
CA ASP A 102 -4.99 14.74 -18.73
C ASP A 102 -5.59 16.09 -19.18
N VAL A 103 -5.69 16.27 -20.48
CA VAL A 103 -6.23 17.50 -21.10
C VAL A 103 -7.68 17.73 -20.70
N THR A 104 -8.48 16.69 -20.56
CA THR A 104 -9.90 16.76 -20.17
C THR A 104 -10.06 17.41 -18.79
N GLN A 105 -9.15 17.12 -17.86
CA GLN A 105 -9.16 17.75 -16.54
C GLN A 105 -8.85 19.25 -16.62
N ILE A 106 -7.96 19.66 -17.54
CA ILE A 106 -7.72 21.09 -17.79
C ILE A 106 -8.96 21.75 -18.36
N GLU A 107 -9.68 21.09 -19.27
CA GLU A 107 -10.95 21.59 -19.82
C GLU A 107 -12.02 21.76 -18.76
N PHE A 108 -12.11 20.89 -17.76
CA PHE A 108 -13.02 21.07 -16.63
C PHE A 108 -12.65 22.32 -15.82
N LEU A 109 -11.36 22.53 -15.53
CA LEU A 109 -10.89 23.72 -14.82
C LEU A 109 -11.14 25.00 -15.63
N GLU A 110 -10.98 25.00 -16.95
CA GLU A 110 -11.26 26.15 -17.82
C GLU A 110 -12.73 26.54 -17.84
N ARG A 111 -13.62 25.55 -17.71
CA ARG A 111 -15.09 25.75 -17.64
C ARG A 111 -15.59 26.12 -16.26
N SER A 112 -14.78 25.91 -15.22
CA SER A 112 -15.12 26.19 -13.81
C SER A 112 -14.01 27.06 -13.19
N PRO A 113 -14.00 28.39 -13.40
CA PRO A 113 -12.93 29.26 -12.93
C PRO A 113 -12.69 29.20 -11.43
N GLU A 114 -13.73 28.96 -10.63
CA GLU A 114 -13.62 28.81 -9.17
C GLU A 114 -12.75 27.62 -8.77
N ALA A 115 -12.68 26.58 -9.59
CA ALA A 115 -11.87 25.39 -9.33
C ALA A 115 -10.36 25.66 -9.42
N ALA A 116 -9.96 26.74 -10.11
CA ALA A 116 -8.57 27.17 -10.14
C ALA A 116 -8.04 27.65 -8.76
N ARG A 117 -8.92 27.86 -7.79
CA ARG A 117 -8.55 28.15 -6.39
C ARG A 117 -8.06 26.92 -5.63
N LEU A 118 -8.33 25.70 -6.12
CA LEU A 118 -7.81 24.48 -5.52
C LEU A 118 -6.30 24.38 -5.72
N PRO A 119 -5.59 23.75 -4.77
CA PRO A 119 -4.19 23.41 -4.99
C PRO A 119 -4.06 22.36 -6.09
N LEU A 120 -3.27 22.64 -7.11
CA LEU A 120 -3.08 21.78 -8.27
C LEU A 120 -1.70 21.12 -8.28
N TRP A 121 -1.67 19.86 -8.70
CA TRP A 121 -0.47 19.07 -8.92
C TRP A 121 -0.40 18.66 -10.39
N LEU A 122 0.37 19.39 -11.22
CA LEU A 122 0.53 19.01 -12.62
C LEU A 122 1.49 17.83 -12.74
N LYS A 123 0.98 16.72 -13.26
CA LYS A 123 1.71 15.48 -13.35
C LYS A 123 2.35 15.28 -14.71
N ILE A 124 3.66 14.96 -14.68
CA ILE A 124 4.47 14.66 -15.87
C ILE A 124 4.71 13.15 -15.91
N ASP A 125 4.42 12.51 -17.02
CA ASP A 125 4.84 11.14 -17.28
C ASP A 125 6.26 11.15 -17.85
N THR A 126 7.20 10.76 -17.04
CA THR A 126 8.62 10.73 -17.41
C THR A 126 9.10 9.35 -17.88
N GLY A 127 8.19 8.38 -18.00
CA GLY A 127 8.50 7.05 -18.53
C GLY A 127 7.84 5.88 -17.81
N MET A 128 6.88 6.14 -16.92
CA MET A 128 6.03 5.08 -16.37
C MET A 128 4.92 4.67 -17.34
N ASN A 129 4.54 5.54 -18.26
CA ASN A 129 3.52 5.35 -19.29
C ASN A 129 2.15 4.94 -18.72
N ARG A 130 1.73 5.62 -17.64
CA ARG A 130 0.45 5.34 -16.97
C ARG A 130 -0.46 6.58 -16.93
N LEU A 131 -0.08 7.62 -16.23
CA LEU A 131 -0.82 8.88 -16.09
C LEU A 131 0.17 10.06 -16.07
N GLY A 132 -0.20 11.18 -16.69
CA GLY A 132 0.60 12.41 -16.77
C GLY A 132 0.83 12.87 -18.19
N PHE A 133 1.14 14.14 -18.36
CA PHE A 133 1.50 14.72 -19.63
C PHE A 133 2.89 14.25 -20.06
N ALA A 134 3.05 13.82 -21.29
CA ALA A 134 4.37 13.53 -21.82
C ALA A 134 5.25 14.81 -21.78
N PRO A 135 6.59 14.70 -21.66
CA PRO A 135 7.47 15.89 -21.60
C PRO A 135 7.26 16.90 -22.73
N ARG A 136 6.92 16.43 -23.93
CA ARG A 136 6.62 17.29 -25.10
C ARG A 136 5.29 18.04 -24.96
N GLU A 137 4.33 17.55 -24.17
CA GLU A 137 3.00 18.12 -23.97
C GLU A 137 2.95 19.00 -22.73
N PHE A 138 3.90 18.81 -21.80
CA PHE A 138 3.92 19.44 -20.50
C PHE A 138 3.94 20.99 -20.58
N ALA A 139 4.74 21.56 -21.49
CA ALA A 139 4.82 23.00 -21.62
C ALA A 139 3.46 23.63 -22.02
N SER A 140 2.73 23.00 -22.94
CA SER A 140 1.39 23.42 -23.34
C SER A 140 0.38 23.28 -22.19
N ALA A 141 0.39 22.14 -21.49
CA ALA A 141 -0.48 21.91 -20.33
C ALA A 141 -0.21 22.95 -19.22
N LEU A 142 1.05 23.20 -18.92
CA LEU A 142 1.45 24.23 -17.94
C LEU A 142 0.99 25.63 -18.35
N ALA A 143 1.12 26.00 -19.63
CA ALA A 143 0.66 27.27 -20.14
C ALA A 143 -0.88 27.44 -19.97
N ARG A 144 -1.66 26.41 -20.28
CA ARG A 144 -3.11 26.40 -20.07
C ARG A 144 -3.47 26.56 -18.60
N ILE A 145 -2.83 25.81 -17.70
CA ILE A 145 -3.07 25.93 -16.25
C ILE A 145 -2.74 27.36 -15.75
N ARG A 146 -1.63 27.95 -16.23
CA ARG A 146 -1.26 29.32 -15.87
C ARG A 146 -2.20 30.39 -16.40
N SER A 147 -2.87 30.13 -17.50
CA SER A 147 -3.84 31.04 -18.12
C SER A 147 -5.25 30.97 -17.52
N LEU A 148 -5.50 30.07 -16.57
CA LEU A 148 -6.76 30.04 -15.83
C LEU A 148 -6.98 31.40 -15.13
N ASN A 149 -8.24 31.83 -15.06
CA ASN A 149 -8.59 33.08 -14.40
C ASN A 149 -9.70 32.85 -13.36
N PRO A 150 -9.39 32.91 -12.05
CA PRO A 150 -8.09 33.26 -11.47
C PRO A 150 -7.00 32.21 -11.72
N ALA A 151 -5.75 32.65 -11.78
CA ALA A 151 -4.64 31.72 -11.84
C ALA A 151 -4.49 30.91 -10.55
N PRO A 152 -4.08 29.63 -10.59
CA PRO A 152 -3.88 28.83 -9.39
C PRO A 152 -2.86 29.48 -8.44
N HIS A 153 -3.24 29.64 -7.17
CA HIS A 153 -2.33 30.18 -6.16
C HIS A 153 -1.33 29.13 -5.65
N GLU A 154 -1.68 27.84 -5.72
CA GLU A 154 -0.82 26.72 -5.38
C GLU A 154 -0.72 25.76 -6.57
N LEU A 155 0.40 25.81 -7.28
CA LEU A 155 0.71 24.87 -8.36
C LEU A 155 2.00 24.13 -8.02
N ARG A 156 1.97 22.81 -8.08
CA ARG A 156 3.10 21.92 -7.84
C ARG A 156 3.28 20.96 -9.00
N LEU A 157 4.47 20.38 -9.11
CA LEU A 157 4.78 19.43 -10.17
C LEU A 157 5.01 18.04 -9.57
N MET A 158 4.59 17.01 -10.31
CA MET A 158 4.67 15.64 -9.83
C MET A 158 5.10 14.70 -10.97
N THR A 159 5.86 13.67 -10.62
CA THR A 159 6.03 12.46 -11.44
C THR A 159 5.98 11.20 -10.57
N HIS A 160 6.05 10.03 -11.18
CA HIS A 160 6.13 8.75 -10.46
C HIS A 160 7.19 7.85 -11.10
N LEU A 161 8.05 7.29 -10.24
CA LEU A 161 9.12 6.40 -10.67
C LEU A 161 8.60 4.97 -10.79
N ALA A 162 8.94 4.32 -11.89
CA ALA A 162 8.51 2.96 -12.19
C ALA A 162 9.35 1.89 -11.50
N CYS A 163 10.67 2.08 -11.46
CA CYS A 163 11.67 1.08 -11.06
C CYS A 163 12.54 1.55 -9.88
N ALA A 164 12.03 2.44 -9.00
CA ALA A 164 12.83 2.94 -7.88
C ALA A 164 13.17 1.88 -6.82
N ASN A 165 12.53 0.71 -6.88
CA ASN A 165 12.85 -0.48 -6.09
C ASN A 165 14.06 -1.25 -6.63
N GLU A 166 14.43 -1.03 -7.88
CA GLU A 166 15.63 -1.61 -8.48
C GLU A 166 16.84 -0.70 -8.21
N ARG A 167 17.91 -1.27 -7.65
CA ARG A 167 19.12 -0.50 -7.36
C ARG A 167 19.84 -0.12 -8.65
N GLU A 168 20.28 1.15 -8.73
CA GLU A 168 21.05 1.69 -9.87
C GLU A 168 20.37 1.56 -11.24
N ASP A 169 19.04 1.49 -11.27
CA ASP A 169 18.27 1.28 -12.50
C ASP A 169 18.36 2.49 -13.46
N GLU A 170 18.65 2.18 -14.74
CA GLU A 170 18.75 3.17 -15.81
C GLU A 170 17.41 3.84 -16.12
N VAL A 171 16.29 3.14 -15.98
CA VAL A 171 14.94 3.69 -16.19
C VAL A 171 14.67 4.80 -15.18
N THR A 172 15.01 4.56 -13.92
CA THR A 172 14.87 5.55 -12.84
C THR A 172 15.73 6.78 -13.09
N ARG A 173 17.00 6.62 -13.51
CA ARG A 173 17.88 7.73 -13.87
C ARG A 173 17.30 8.54 -15.04
N ALA A 174 16.89 7.86 -16.11
CA ALA A 174 16.30 8.51 -17.27
C ALA A 174 14.99 9.26 -16.93
N GLN A 175 14.14 8.70 -16.04
CA GLN A 175 12.95 9.40 -15.56
C GLN A 175 13.29 10.69 -14.82
N LEU A 176 14.29 10.66 -13.94
CA LEU A 176 14.73 11.83 -13.19
C LEU A 176 15.33 12.91 -14.11
N GLU A 177 16.12 12.52 -15.11
CA GLU A 177 16.69 13.44 -16.09
C GLU A 177 15.59 14.12 -16.92
N ARG A 178 14.62 13.36 -17.43
CA ARG A 178 13.47 13.91 -18.17
C ARG A 178 12.66 14.87 -17.30
N PHE A 179 12.41 14.52 -16.04
CA PHE A 179 11.71 15.40 -15.12
C PHE A 179 12.49 16.71 -14.89
N ARG A 180 13.79 16.62 -14.57
CA ARG A 180 14.65 17.80 -14.37
C ARG A 180 14.72 18.67 -15.61
N ALA A 181 14.83 18.07 -16.80
CA ALA A 181 14.85 18.82 -18.05
C ALA A 181 13.54 19.57 -18.30
N ALA A 182 12.38 18.90 -18.08
CA ALA A 182 11.07 19.49 -18.28
C ALA A 182 10.76 20.61 -17.26
N THR A 183 11.30 20.54 -16.04
CA THR A 183 10.98 21.48 -14.94
C THR A 183 12.06 22.52 -14.66
N ARG A 184 13.13 22.52 -15.45
CA ARG A 184 14.28 23.42 -15.26
C ARG A 184 13.85 24.90 -15.22
N GLY A 185 14.21 25.59 -14.16
CA GLY A 185 13.96 27.03 -14.01
C GLY A 185 12.53 27.43 -13.69
N LEU A 186 11.63 26.47 -13.45
CA LEU A 186 10.21 26.78 -13.21
C LEU A 186 9.89 27.23 -11.77
N GLY A 187 10.73 26.91 -10.78
CA GLY A 187 10.58 27.36 -9.39
C GLY A 187 9.40 26.77 -8.61
N TYR A 188 8.75 25.72 -9.12
CA TYR A 188 7.65 25.04 -8.42
C TYR A 188 8.13 23.99 -7.43
N GLU A 189 7.36 23.78 -6.37
CA GLU A 189 7.55 22.62 -5.50
C GLU A 189 7.33 21.32 -6.28
N VAL A 190 8.14 20.31 -5.97
CA VAL A 190 8.10 19.03 -6.71
C VAL A 190 7.88 17.86 -5.79
N SER A 191 7.19 16.83 -6.31
CA SER A 191 7.00 15.52 -5.67
C SER A 191 7.35 14.40 -6.64
N ILE A 192 8.39 13.62 -6.30
CA ILE A 192 8.90 12.52 -7.14
C ILE A 192 8.89 11.21 -6.36
N ALA A 193 9.43 11.23 -5.13
CA ALA A 193 9.78 10.05 -4.36
C ALA A 193 8.56 9.29 -3.83
N ASN A 194 8.47 8.00 -4.17
CA ASN A 194 7.66 6.98 -3.50
C ASN A 194 8.46 6.32 -2.36
N SER A 195 7.93 5.27 -1.71
CA SER A 195 8.63 4.55 -0.63
C SER A 195 10.04 4.10 -1.03
N ALA A 196 10.19 3.49 -2.19
CA ALA A 196 11.48 2.99 -2.68
C ALA A 196 12.49 4.12 -2.90
N ALA A 197 12.07 5.22 -3.54
CA ALA A 197 12.94 6.36 -3.78
C ALA A 197 13.36 7.08 -2.48
N ILE A 198 12.53 7.09 -1.44
CA ILE A 198 12.87 7.63 -0.11
C ILE A 198 13.98 6.80 0.53
N PHE A 199 13.81 5.49 0.59
CA PHE A 199 14.79 4.59 1.25
C PHE A 199 16.03 4.34 0.41
N GLY A 200 15.93 4.38 -0.91
CA GLY A 200 17.05 4.30 -1.85
C GLY A 200 17.81 5.61 -2.02
N ALA A 201 17.34 6.72 -1.42
CA ALA A 201 17.91 8.06 -1.58
C ALA A 201 18.07 8.50 -3.06
N VAL A 202 17.20 7.99 -3.94
CA VAL A 202 17.33 8.17 -5.40
C VAL A 202 16.83 9.54 -5.87
N ALA A 203 15.78 10.08 -5.23
CA ALA A 203 15.14 11.34 -5.60
C ALA A 203 15.39 12.43 -4.53
N THR A 204 16.62 12.95 -4.48
CA THR A 204 16.99 14.05 -3.59
C THR A 204 16.45 15.38 -4.09
N GLY A 205 16.16 16.31 -3.17
CA GLY A 205 15.66 17.65 -3.52
C GLY A 205 14.16 17.72 -3.78
N CYS A 206 13.38 16.71 -3.39
CA CYS A 206 11.92 16.80 -3.38
C CYS A 206 11.44 17.73 -2.27
N HIS A 207 10.40 18.52 -2.54
CA HIS A 207 9.70 19.31 -1.53
C HIS A 207 8.65 18.47 -0.80
N TRP A 208 8.15 17.41 -1.48
CA TRP A 208 7.15 16.49 -1.00
C TRP A 208 7.50 15.05 -1.38
N VAL A 209 7.31 14.13 -0.46
CA VAL A 209 7.48 12.69 -0.69
C VAL A 209 6.15 11.96 -0.48
N ARG A 210 5.97 10.83 -1.16
CA ARG A 210 4.72 10.05 -1.14
C ARG A 210 4.96 8.60 -0.71
N PRO A 211 5.25 8.37 0.58
CA PRO A 211 5.33 7.01 1.09
C PRO A 211 3.95 6.32 1.03
N GLY A 212 3.96 5.06 0.61
CA GLY A 212 2.83 4.15 0.68
C GLY A 212 3.25 2.93 1.49
N LEU A 213 3.77 1.89 0.83
CA LEU A 213 4.09 0.59 1.43
C LEU A 213 4.90 0.68 2.72
N ALA A 214 5.90 1.54 2.77
CA ALA A 214 6.75 1.71 3.95
C ALA A 214 5.98 2.19 5.18
N LEU A 215 4.88 2.95 5.03
CA LEU A 215 4.01 3.33 6.14
C LEU A 215 3.42 2.09 6.82
N TYR A 216 3.09 1.07 6.03
CA TYR A 216 2.46 -0.17 6.50
C TYR A 216 3.46 -1.22 6.97
N GLY A 217 4.76 -0.87 6.97
CA GLY A 217 5.81 -1.71 7.54
C GLY A 217 6.24 -2.86 6.66
N ALA A 218 6.12 -2.71 5.34
CA ALA A 218 6.68 -3.63 4.37
C ALA A 218 7.80 -2.96 3.57
N SER A 219 8.82 -3.76 3.21
CA SER A 219 9.93 -3.30 2.40
C SER A 219 9.50 -3.01 0.96
N PRO A 220 9.91 -1.87 0.37
CA PRO A 220 9.73 -1.63 -1.05
C PRO A 220 10.79 -2.33 -1.93
N PHE A 221 11.71 -3.10 -1.34
CA PHE A 221 12.80 -3.79 -2.01
C PHE A 221 12.71 -5.30 -1.80
N ASP A 222 13.18 -6.08 -2.76
CA ASP A 222 13.24 -7.54 -2.67
C ASP A 222 14.50 -8.03 -1.96
N ASP A 223 15.55 -7.20 -1.90
CA ASP A 223 16.86 -7.55 -1.37
C ASP A 223 17.08 -7.19 0.11
N CYS A 224 16.12 -6.55 0.75
CA CYS A 224 16.19 -6.20 2.16
C CYS A 224 14.84 -6.24 2.88
N SER A 225 14.86 -6.65 4.14
CA SER A 225 13.64 -6.73 4.95
C SER A 225 13.18 -5.37 5.46
N ALA A 226 11.88 -5.24 5.76
CA ALA A 226 11.34 -4.05 6.40
C ALA A 226 12.06 -3.73 7.73
N ALA A 227 12.38 -4.75 8.51
CA ALA A 227 13.11 -4.60 9.78
C ALA A 227 14.50 -3.97 9.59
N SER A 228 15.24 -4.32 8.53
CA SER A 228 16.54 -3.71 8.22
C SER A 228 16.45 -2.24 7.83
N LEU A 229 15.28 -1.81 7.36
CA LEU A 229 14.96 -0.41 7.08
C LEU A 229 14.47 0.36 8.32
N GLY A 230 14.33 -0.33 9.47
CA GLY A 230 13.80 0.22 10.71
C GLY A 230 12.27 0.26 10.76
N LEU A 231 11.59 -0.41 9.82
CA LEU A 231 10.13 -0.45 9.74
C LEU A 231 9.55 -1.58 10.59
N ARG A 232 8.31 -1.40 11.04
CA ARG A 232 7.56 -2.37 11.84
C ARG A 232 6.27 -2.75 11.11
N PRO A 233 5.90 -4.05 11.06
CA PRO A 233 4.64 -4.46 10.44
C PRO A 233 3.47 -3.80 11.17
N VAL A 234 2.54 -3.23 10.40
CA VAL A 234 1.33 -2.58 10.93
C VAL A 234 0.18 -3.56 11.02
N MET A 235 -0.01 -4.40 9.99
CA MET A 235 -1.02 -5.46 10.00
C MET A 235 -0.40 -6.78 10.44
N THR A 236 -1.05 -7.45 11.40
CA THR A 236 -0.82 -8.86 11.70
C THR A 236 -2.10 -9.63 11.42
N LEU A 237 -2.11 -10.46 10.37
CA LEU A 237 -3.22 -11.35 10.05
C LEU A 237 -3.12 -12.61 10.89
N MET A 238 -4.09 -12.81 11.77
CA MET A 238 -4.11 -13.89 12.75
C MET A 238 -5.34 -14.77 12.59
N SER A 239 -5.18 -16.04 12.91
CA SER A 239 -6.25 -17.01 12.99
C SER A 239 -6.00 -18.03 14.11
N SER A 240 -6.75 -19.13 14.12
CA SER A 240 -6.62 -20.20 15.09
C SER A 240 -6.78 -21.59 14.45
N VAL A 241 -6.18 -22.58 15.08
CA VAL A 241 -6.39 -23.99 14.74
C VAL A 241 -7.83 -24.39 15.10
N ILE A 242 -8.54 -25.01 14.16
CA ILE A 242 -9.93 -25.50 14.33
C ILE A 242 -10.03 -27.02 14.38
N ALA A 243 -9.00 -27.73 13.89
CA ALA A 243 -8.93 -29.19 14.00
C ALA A 243 -7.45 -29.63 13.96
N VAL A 244 -7.17 -30.76 14.58
CA VAL A 244 -5.87 -31.45 14.48
C VAL A 244 -6.13 -32.89 14.01
N ARG A 245 -5.36 -33.31 13.00
CA ARG A 245 -5.51 -34.63 12.36
C ARG A 245 -4.18 -35.37 12.36
N ARG A 246 -4.23 -36.67 12.57
CA ARG A 246 -3.13 -37.57 12.24
C ARG A 246 -3.31 -38.02 10.78
N VAL A 247 -2.24 -37.95 10.02
CA VAL A 247 -2.20 -38.33 8.60
C VAL A 247 -1.08 -39.33 8.44
N THR A 248 -1.42 -40.51 7.94
CA THR A 248 -0.47 -41.62 7.78
C THR A 248 0.42 -41.37 6.55
N ARG A 249 1.63 -41.90 6.58
CA ARG A 249 2.55 -41.84 5.43
C ARG A 249 1.85 -42.27 4.13
N GLY A 250 1.97 -41.44 3.10
CA GLY A 250 1.37 -41.64 1.76
C GLY A 250 -0.05 -41.08 1.61
N GLU A 251 -0.77 -40.79 2.71
CA GLU A 251 -2.06 -40.10 2.61
C GLU A 251 -1.91 -38.66 2.07
N ARG A 252 -2.97 -38.21 1.40
CA ARG A 252 -2.96 -36.89 0.74
C ARG A 252 -3.82 -35.88 1.49
N VAL A 253 -3.40 -34.60 1.46
CA VAL A 253 -4.10 -33.50 2.13
C VAL A 253 -4.61 -32.47 1.12
N GLY A 254 -5.87 -32.06 1.28
CA GLY A 254 -6.50 -30.97 0.55
C GLY A 254 -6.90 -31.29 -0.89
N TYR A 255 -7.40 -30.26 -1.57
CA TYR A 255 -7.89 -30.37 -2.95
C TYR A 255 -6.79 -30.80 -3.92
N GLY A 256 -7.10 -31.80 -4.75
CA GLY A 256 -6.19 -32.38 -5.74
C GLY A 256 -5.07 -33.22 -5.14
N GLY A 257 -4.99 -33.36 -3.81
CA GLY A 257 -3.99 -34.20 -3.15
C GLY A 257 -2.54 -33.85 -3.51
N HIS A 258 -2.25 -32.56 -3.69
CA HIS A 258 -0.92 -32.10 -4.15
C HIS A 258 0.19 -32.27 -3.12
N TRP A 259 -0.16 -32.49 -1.86
CA TRP A 259 0.77 -32.86 -0.82
C TRP A 259 0.42 -34.27 -0.32
N SER A 260 1.42 -35.14 -0.31
CA SER A 260 1.34 -36.47 0.28
C SER A 260 2.27 -36.52 1.48
N ALA A 261 1.80 -37.06 2.59
CA ALA A 261 2.55 -37.17 3.83
C ALA A 261 3.82 -38.02 3.62
N PRO A 262 5.03 -37.46 3.74
CA PRO A 262 6.28 -38.22 3.53
C PRO A 262 6.58 -39.19 4.68
N ARG A 263 5.95 -38.96 5.84
CA ARG A 263 5.96 -39.74 7.06
C ARG A 263 4.60 -39.63 7.74
N ASP A 264 4.38 -40.35 8.81
CA ASP A 264 3.25 -40.07 9.68
C ASP A 264 3.37 -38.63 10.20
N ALA A 265 2.31 -37.86 10.06
CA ALA A 265 2.31 -36.43 10.32
C ALA A 265 1.13 -36.01 11.21
N VAL A 266 1.30 -34.90 11.91
CA VAL A 266 0.21 -34.20 12.60
C VAL A 266 -0.09 -32.92 11.82
N VAL A 267 -1.30 -32.81 11.29
CA VAL A 267 -1.73 -31.68 10.47
C VAL A 267 -2.79 -30.88 11.24
N ALA A 268 -2.51 -29.60 11.44
CA ALA A 268 -3.47 -28.62 11.96
C ALA A 268 -4.26 -28.00 10.81
N ILE A 269 -5.57 -27.88 10.99
CA ILE A 269 -6.44 -27.11 10.10
C ILE A 269 -6.68 -25.76 10.73
N VAL A 270 -6.40 -24.69 9.99
CA VAL A 270 -6.48 -23.31 10.42
C VAL A 270 -7.66 -22.63 9.74
N ALA A 271 -8.43 -21.83 10.47
CA ALA A 271 -9.61 -21.12 9.98
C ALA A 271 -9.20 -19.85 9.19
N ALA A 272 -8.59 -20.03 8.03
CA ALA A 272 -8.19 -18.96 7.12
C ALA A 272 -8.09 -19.53 5.71
N GLY A 273 -8.65 -18.82 4.72
CA GLY A 273 -8.63 -19.27 3.35
C GLY A 273 -8.67 -18.12 2.33
N TYR A 274 -8.83 -18.46 1.05
CA TYR A 274 -8.81 -17.41 0.01
C TYR A 274 -10.06 -16.50 0.06
N GLY A 275 -11.15 -16.92 0.72
CA GLY A 275 -12.27 -16.04 1.01
C GLY A 275 -11.94 -14.95 2.03
N ASP A 276 -10.88 -15.10 2.81
CA ASP A 276 -10.37 -14.11 3.77
C ASP A 276 -9.29 -13.22 3.17
N GLY A 277 -8.82 -13.53 1.94
CA GLY A 277 -7.72 -12.82 1.29
C GLY A 277 -6.39 -13.58 1.34
N VAL A 278 -6.35 -14.81 1.89
CA VAL A 278 -5.16 -15.67 1.84
C VAL A 278 -5.04 -16.28 0.44
N HIS A 279 -4.02 -15.89 -0.32
CA HIS A 279 -3.90 -16.34 -1.71
C HIS A 279 -3.83 -17.85 -1.83
N ARG A 280 -4.58 -18.41 -2.80
CA ARG A 280 -4.62 -19.86 -3.06
C ARG A 280 -3.26 -20.42 -3.49
N SER A 281 -2.41 -19.58 -4.09
CA SER A 281 -1.04 -19.91 -4.51
C SER A 281 -0.04 -19.99 -3.35
N LEU A 282 -0.40 -19.52 -2.16
CA LEU A 282 0.48 -19.47 -0.98
C LEU A 282 0.96 -20.85 -0.50
N ALA A 283 0.38 -21.94 -0.96
CA ALA A 283 0.57 -23.27 -0.38
C ALA A 283 1.98 -23.89 -0.50
N LYS A 284 2.77 -23.55 -1.55
CA LYS A 284 4.03 -24.25 -1.80
C LYS A 284 5.22 -23.58 -1.09
N GLY A 285 5.70 -24.19 -0.01
CA GLY A 285 6.90 -23.73 0.72
C GLY A 285 6.65 -22.54 1.66
N ALA A 286 5.42 -22.03 1.71
CA ALA A 286 5.05 -20.98 2.65
C ALA A 286 4.97 -21.54 4.07
N GLU A 287 5.28 -20.70 5.03
CA GLU A 287 5.18 -21.00 6.46
C GLU A 287 4.19 -20.06 7.14
N VAL A 288 3.68 -20.48 8.27
CA VAL A 288 2.92 -19.67 9.22
C VAL A 288 3.53 -19.82 10.61
N LEU A 289 3.21 -18.92 11.54
CA LEU A 289 3.60 -19.11 12.93
C LEU A 289 2.45 -19.80 13.68
N VAL A 290 2.70 -20.97 14.22
CA VAL A 290 1.79 -21.68 15.12
C VAL A 290 2.33 -21.54 16.53
N ASN A 291 1.63 -20.83 17.39
CA ASN A 291 2.09 -20.49 18.74
C ASN A 291 3.50 -19.87 18.75
N GLY A 292 3.80 -19.00 17.75
CA GLY A 292 5.09 -18.32 17.60
C GLY A 292 6.21 -19.14 16.92
N ALA A 293 5.98 -20.42 16.60
CA ALA A 293 6.93 -21.26 15.90
C ALA A 293 6.56 -21.44 14.42
N ARG A 294 7.54 -21.42 13.52
CA ARG A 294 7.32 -21.63 12.07
C ARG A 294 6.86 -23.06 11.78
N ALA A 295 5.85 -23.16 10.92
CA ALA A 295 5.28 -24.43 10.47
C ALA A 295 4.87 -24.33 8.99
N PRO A 296 5.22 -25.33 8.15
CA PRO A 296 4.95 -25.27 6.71
C PRO A 296 3.47 -25.53 6.38
N LEU A 297 2.94 -24.79 5.41
CA LEU A 297 1.67 -25.08 4.78
C LEU A 297 1.76 -26.39 3.99
N VAL A 298 0.72 -27.21 4.07
CA VAL A 298 0.60 -28.47 3.34
C VAL A 298 -0.70 -28.51 2.55
N GLY A 299 -0.62 -29.01 1.32
CA GLY A 299 -1.76 -28.98 0.40
C GLY A 299 -2.07 -27.58 -0.12
N ARG A 300 -3.23 -27.39 -0.71
CA ARG A 300 -3.72 -26.12 -1.26
C ARG A 300 -4.59 -25.39 -0.27
N VAL A 301 -4.48 -24.06 -0.23
CA VAL A 301 -5.42 -23.22 0.52
C VAL A 301 -6.83 -23.41 -0.05
N SER A 302 -7.80 -23.64 0.85
CA SER A 302 -9.24 -23.75 0.55
C SER A 302 -9.92 -22.38 0.72
N MET A 303 -11.23 -22.30 0.49
CA MET A 303 -11.98 -21.05 0.63
C MET A 303 -11.90 -20.47 2.05
N ASP A 304 -12.05 -21.32 3.06
CA ASP A 304 -12.20 -20.90 4.46
C ASP A 304 -11.15 -21.52 5.39
N MET A 305 -10.22 -22.33 4.86
CA MET A 305 -9.24 -23.03 5.68
C MET A 305 -7.95 -23.38 4.93
N LEU A 306 -6.89 -23.57 5.68
CA LEU A 306 -5.62 -24.08 5.21
C LEU A 306 -5.10 -25.16 6.18
N ALA A 307 -4.16 -25.98 5.70
CA ALA A 307 -3.56 -27.07 6.46
C ALA A 307 -2.06 -26.78 6.70
N VAL A 308 -1.57 -27.12 7.88
CA VAL A 308 -0.20 -26.87 8.35
C VAL A 308 0.38 -28.13 8.97
N ASP A 309 1.59 -28.57 8.58
CA ASP A 309 2.29 -29.65 9.25
C ASP A 309 2.85 -29.16 10.60
N VAL A 310 2.28 -29.64 11.67
CA VAL A 310 2.67 -29.30 13.05
C VAL A 310 3.36 -30.47 13.77
N SER A 311 3.84 -31.46 13.04
CA SER A 311 4.46 -32.69 13.61
C SER A 311 5.63 -32.39 14.54
N ALA A 312 6.37 -31.28 14.28
CA ALA A 312 7.50 -30.85 15.10
C ALA A 312 7.09 -29.95 16.29
N LEU A 313 5.80 -29.59 16.41
CA LEU A 313 5.32 -28.64 17.40
C LEU A 313 4.43 -29.36 18.44
N PRO A 314 4.95 -29.66 19.62
CA PRO A 314 4.15 -30.33 20.66
C PRO A 314 3.08 -29.39 21.22
N GLY A 315 1.95 -29.99 21.62
CA GLY A 315 0.88 -29.26 22.32
C GLY A 315 -0.07 -28.45 21.44
N VAL A 316 0.07 -28.51 20.11
CA VAL A 316 -0.90 -27.87 19.19
C VAL A 316 -2.27 -28.52 19.34
N ARG A 317 -3.30 -27.67 19.55
CA ARG A 317 -4.70 -28.08 19.75
C ARG A 317 -5.65 -27.06 19.15
N VAL A 318 -6.92 -27.38 19.12
CA VAL A 318 -7.97 -26.42 18.75
C VAL A 318 -7.86 -25.16 19.62
N GLY A 319 -7.90 -23.98 18.99
CA GLY A 319 -7.70 -22.69 19.63
C GLY A 319 -6.24 -22.21 19.68
N THR A 320 -5.25 -23.04 19.27
CA THR A 320 -3.86 -22.58 19.16
C THR A 320 -3.77 -21.43 18.16
N PRO A 321 -3.15 -20.25 18.53
CA PRO A 321 -3.07 -19.10 17.66
C PRO A 321 -2.11 -19.34 16.49
N VAL A 322 -2.46 -18.76 15.34
CA VAL A 322 -1.68 -18.83 14.10
C VAL A 322 -1.52 -17.43 13.52
N VAL A 323 -0.31 -17.04 13.16
CA VAL A 323 -0.02 -15.82 12.40
C VAL A 323 0.26 -16.21 10.95
N LEU A 324 -0.46 -15.57 10.03
CA LEU A 324 -0.34 -15.80 8.58
C LEU A 324 0.69 -14.87 7.95
N TRP A 325 0.76 -13.62 8.42
CA TRP A 325 1.82 -12.64 8.19
C TRP A 325 1.70 -11.49 9.20
N GLY A 326 2.76 -10.70 9.34
CA GLY A 326 2.84 -9.54 10.22
C GLY A 326 3.93 -9.68 11.29
N GLU A 327 3.58 -9.57 12.55
CA GLU A 327 4.54 -9.65 13.66
C GLU A 327 5.23 -11.04 13.69
N GLY A 328 6.56 -11.05 13.54
CA GLY A 328 7.38 -12.26 13.50
C GLY A 328 7.38 -13.02 12.16
N LEU A 329 6.53 -12.66 11.22
CA LEU A 329 6.46 -13.26 9.87
C LEU A 329 6.18 -12.16 8.83
N PRO A 330 7.22 -11.60 8.17
CA PRO A 330 7.05 -10.52 7.21
C PRO A 330 6.07 -10.85 6.09
N VAL A 331 5.23 -9.89 5.71
CA VAL A 331 4.28 -10.05 4.60
C VAL A 331 4.98 -10.29 3.28
N GLU A 332 6.21 -9.79 3.11
CA GLU A 332 7.06 -9.98 1.94
C GLU A 332 7.39 -11.46 1.72
N GLU A 333 7.64 -12.23 2.79
CA GLU A 333 7.87 -13.68 2.69
C GLU A 333 6.63 -14.40 2.15
N ALA A 334 5.45 -14.07 2.69
CA ALA A 334 4.19 -14.61 2.21
C ALA A 334 3.93 -14.22 0.74
N ALA A 335 4.22 -12.97 0.37
CA ALA A 335 4.05 -12.46 -0.99
C ALA A 335 4.96 -13.21 -1.97
N GLN A 336 6.22 -13.40 -1.62
CA GLN A 336 7.19 -14.15 -2.44
C GLN A 336 6.72 -15.59 -2.69
N HIS A 337 6.25 -16.28 -1.65
CA HIS A 337 5.71 -17.64 -1.77
C HIS A 337 4.39 -17.71 -2.58
N ALA A 338 3.62 -16.64 -2.57
CA ALA A 338 2.40 -16.53 -3.37
C ALA A 338 2.66 -16.11 -4.83
N GLY A 339 3.89 -15.73 -5.18
CA GLY A 339 4.24 -15.22 -6.51
C GLY A 339 3.67 -13.83 -6.79
N THR A 340 3.55 -12.99 -5.75
CA THR A 340 3.01 -11.64 -5.81
C THR A 340 3.83 -10.66 -4.96
N ILE A 341 3.30 -9.48 -4.73
CA ILE A 341 3.93 -8.40 -3.96
C ILE A 341 3.16 -8.11 -2.66
N ALA A 342 3.85 -7.56 -1.66
CA ALA A 342 3.25 -7.21 -0.37
C ALA A 342 2.03 -6.28 -0.50
N TYR A 343 2.02 -5.37 -1.49
CA TYR A 343 0.88 -4.49 -1.81
C TYR A 343 -0.41 -5.29 -2.05
N GLU A 344 -0.33 -6.34 -2.86
CA GLU A 344 -1.48 -7.14 -3.24
C GLU A 344 -2.01 -7.96 -2.06
N LEU A 345 -1.11 -8.60 -1.29
CA LEU A 345 -1.52 -9.35 -0.10
C LEU A 345 -2.21 -8.47 0.95
N LEU A 346 -1.65 -7.30 1.24
CA LEU A 346 -2.24 -6.38 2.21
C LEU A 346 -3.63 -5.89 1.74
N CYS A 347 -3.76 -5.53 0.45
CA CYS A 347 -5.02 -5.08 -0.12
C CYS A 347 -6.05 -6.21 -0.31
N SER A 348 -5.64 -7.47 -0.33
CA SER A 348 -6.52 -8.62 -0.56
C SER A 348 -7.31 -9.05 0.68
N VAL A 349 -6.96 -8.56 1.87
CA VAL A 349 -7.70 -8.87 3.10
C VAL A 349 -9.17 -8.51 2.92
N SER A 350 -10.02 -9.54 3.00
CA SER A 350 -11.44 -9.43 2.68
C SER A 350 -12.20 -8.63 3.74
N PRO A 351 -13.29 -7.92 3.37
CA PRO A 351 -14.13 -7.20 4.34
C PRO A 351 -14.78 -8.10 5.42
N ARG A 352 -14.82 -9.41 5.23
CA ARG A 352 -15.30 -10.34 6.26
C ARG A 352 -14.30 -10.56 7.40
N VAL A 353 -13.03 -10.15 7.22
CA VAL A 353 -12.01 -10.20 8.27
C VAL A 353 -12.12 -8.93 9.12
N PRO A 354 -12.46 -9.04 10.40
CA PRO A 354 -12.54 -7.87 11.26
C PRO A 354 -11.15 -7.24 11.44
N LEU A 355 -11.11 -5.90 11.35
CA LEU A 355 -9.93 -5.11 11.67
C LEU A 355 -9.98 -4.77 13.17
N GLU A 356 -9.00 -5.21 13.92
CA GLU A 356 -8.87 -4.92 15.37
C GLU A 356 -7.77 -3.88 15.58
N PRO A 357 -8.11 -2.61 15.91
CA PRO A 357 -7.09 -1.60 16.17
C PRO A 357 -6.38 -1.88 17.50
N ARG A 358 -5.06 -1.76 17.47
CA ARG A 358 -4.17 -1.76 18.64
C ARG A 358 -3.58 -0.34 18.76
N TRP A 359 -4.06 0.38 19.80
CA TRP A 359 -3.69 1.79 20.09
C TRP A 359 -2.47 1.91 20.99
#